data_a2d740846555683f0b643c0f2abaee5b
#
_entry.id   a2d740846555683f0b643c0f2abaee5b
#
_cell.length_a   1.000
_cell.length_b   1.000
_cell.length_c   1.000
_cell.angle_alpha   90.00
_cell.angle_beta   90.00
_cell.angle_gamma   90.00
#
_symmetry.space_group_name_H-M   'P 1'
#
loop_
_entity.id
_entity.type
_entity.pdbx_description
1 polymer ?
#
loop_
_entity_poly.entity_id
_entity_poly.type
_entity_poly.pdbx_seq_one_letter_code
_entity_poly.pdbx_strand_id
1 'polypeptide(L)'
;MSTVMSTPVRKMRRVSAERLAVDPLAAAQLLLGAVLTGRGVSAVIVEVEAYGGPQNGPWPDAASHSFRGPGPRNSVMFGPPGVLYTYLSHGIHVCANVVCATDGVAGAVLLRAAAIEAGAETAQARRGDRVTQAALARGPGNLCSALGITMGDNGIGLFDAIAPVRLDLSNGRDGLTGPRVGVSKAADRPWRMWLAGHSEVSSYRRSPRAPAPGESD
;
A
#
# COMPACT_ATOMS: atom_id res chain seq x y z
N MET A 1 -0.27 5.28 -44.80
CA MET A 1 -0.37 4.07 -43.97
C MET A 1 0.67 4.18 -42.86
N SER A 2 0.25 4.62 -41.68
CA SER A 2 1.17 4.84 -40.52
C SER A 2 1.05 3.64 -39.61
N THR A 3 2.07 2.79 -39.61
CA THR A 3 2.17 1.65 -38.72
C THR A 3 2.51 2.17 -37.33
N VAL A 4 1.54 2.17 -36.40
CA VAL A 4 1.76 2.48 -35.00
C VAL A 4 2.53 1.32 -34.38
N MET A 5 3.84 1.48 -34.23
CA MET A 5 4.67 0.54 -33.49
C MET A 5 4.17 0.45 -32.03
N SER A 6 3.60 -0.68 -31.68
CA SER A 6 3.23 -1.04 -30.31
C SER A 6 4.52 -1.11 -29.47
N THR A 7 4.75 -0.11 -28.62
CA THR A 7 5.98 0.08 -27.88
C THR A 7 6.17 -1.03 -26.81
N PRO A 8 7.34 -1.68 -26.70
CA PRO A 8 7.61 -2.74 -25.71
C PRO A 8 7.39 -2.30 -24.27
N VAL A 9 7.53 -1.02 -23.96
CA VAL A 9 7.27 -0.40 -22.65
C VAL A 9 5.81 -0.56 -22.21
N ARG A 10 4.82 -0.41 -23.11
CA ARG A 10 3.39 -0.57 -22.76
C ARG A 10 3.04 -2.01 -22.41
N LYS A 11 3.67 -2.99 -23.06
CA LYS A 11 3.50 -4.43 -22.78
C LYS A 11 4.09 -4.83 -21.43
N MET A 12 5.30 -4.34 -21.09
CA MET A 12 5.95 -4.59 -19.78
C MET A 12 5.14 -4.02 -18.61
N ARG A 13 4.54 -2.83 -18.75
CA ARG A 13 3.72 -2.19 -17.70
C ARG A 13 2.44 -2.96 -17.41
N ARG A 14 1.77 -3.45 -18.44
CA ARG A 14 0.57 -4.27 -18.28
C ARG A 14 0.90 -5.56 -17.54
N VAL A 15 2.00 -6.22 -17.87
CA VAL A 15 2.48 -7.42 -17.19
C VAL A 15 2.79 -7.15 -15.71
N SER A 16 3.32 -5.98 -15.36
CA SER A 16 3.62 -5.62 -13.96
C SER A 16 2.35 -5.40 -13.13
N ALA A 17 1.35 -4.72 -13.67
CA ALA A 17 0.05 -4.54 -13.00
C ALA A 17 -0.71 -5.88 -12.85
N GLU A 18 -0.69 -6.71 -13.91
CA GLU A 18 -1.34 -8.03 -13.91
C GLU A 18 -0.76 -8.99 -12.84
N ARG A 19 0.52 -8.81 -12.43
CA ARG A 19 1.10 -9.58 -11.30
C ARG A 19 0.38 -9.31 -9.99
N LEU A 20 -0.28 -8.17 -9.84
CA LEU A 20 -1.08 -7.83 -8.65
C LEU A 20 -2.54 -8.30 -8.74
N ALA A 21 -2.95 -8.95 -9.84
CA ALA A 21 -4.27 -9.58 -9.98
C ALA A 21 -4.36 -10.89 -9.17
N VAL A 22 -3.96 -10.85 -7.91
CA VAL A 22 -3.87 -11.97 -6.98
C VAL A 22 -4.55 -11.60 -5.66
N ASP A 23 -4.66 -12.55 -4.73
CA ASP A 23 -5.19 -12.27 -3.39
C ASP A 23 -4.35 -11.23 -2.62
N PRO A 24 -4.93 -10.57 -1.61
CA PRO A 24 -4.24 -9.49 -0.90
C PRO A 24 -2.94 -9.90 -0.19
N LEU A 25 -2.82 -11.15 0.28
CA LEU A 25 -1.60 -11.62 0.94
C LEU A 25 -0.49 -11.87 -0.08
N ALA A 26 -0.80 -12.50 -1.21
CA ALA A 26 0.15 -12.67 -2.31
C ALA A 26 0.60 -11.31 -2.88
N ALA A 27 -0.32 -10.35 -3.02
CA ALA A 27 0.03 -8.98 -3.42
C ALA A 27 0.94 -8.30 -2.40
N ALA A 28 0.71 -8.48 -1.09
CA ALA A 28 1.55 -7.96 -0.03
C ALA A 28 3.00 -8.49 -0.12
N GLN A 29 3.19 -9.76 -0.45
CA GLN A 29 4.52 -10.34 -0.69
C GLN A 29 5.24 -9.70 -1.87
N LEU A 30 4.53 -9.43 -2.98
CA LEU A 30 5.10 -8.76 -4.16
C LEU A 30 5.48 -7.31 -3.89
N LEU A 31 4.76 -6.65 -2.97
CA LEU A 31 5.00 -5.26 -2.60
C LEU A 31 6.09 -5.11 -1.54
N LEU A 32 6.33 -6.13 -0.75
CA LEU A 32 7.40 -6.12 0.22
C LEU A 32 8.77 -6.15 -0.49
N GLY A 33 9.60 -5.13 -0.26
CA GLY A 33 10.87 -4.93 -0.97
C GLY A 33 10.73 -4.32 -2.37
N ALA A 34 9.52 -3.96 -2.81
CA ALA A 34 9.32 -3.17 -4.03
C ALA A 34 9.78 -1.71 -3.83
N VAL A 35 10.13 -1.05 -4.92
CA VAL A 35 10.57 0.35 -4.91
C VAL A 35 9.39 1.26 -5.26
N LEU A 36 9.05 2.16 -4.33
CA LEU A 36 8.06 3.22 -4.53
C LEU A 36 8.78 4.55 -4.78
N THR A 37 8.47 5.20 -5.89
CA THR A 37 9.03 6.51 -6.24
C THR A 37 7.93 7.56 -6.28
N GLY A 38 8.11 8.66 -5.60
CA GLY A 38 7.16 9.78 -5.59
C GLY A 38 7.88 11.12 -5.52
N ARG A 39 7.66 11.99 -6.51
CA ARG A 39 8.08 13.41 -6.52
C ARG A 39 9.50 13.66 -6.01
N GLY A 40 10.47 12.93 -6.59
CA GLY A 40 11.90 13.09 -6.28
C GLY A 40 12.40 12.27 -5.10
N VAL A 41 11.58 11.44 -4.49
CA VAL A 41 11.96 10.49 -3.42
C VAL A 41 11.76 9.07 -3.91
N SER A 42 12.73 8.19 -3.66
CA SER A 42 12.65 6.74 -3.92
C SER A 42 12.88 5.98 -2.62
N ALA A 43 12.06 4.97 -2.35
CA ALA A 43 12.08 4.22 -1.11
C ALA A 43 11.72 2.75 -1.32
N VAL A 44 12.38 1.84 -0.61
CA VAL A 44 12.03 0.41 -0.55
C VAL A 44 10.92 0.19 0.48
N ILE A 45 9.84 -0.43 0.08
CA ILE A 45 8.73 -0.77 0.97
C ILE A 45 9.19 -1.88 1.93
N VAL A 46 9.14 -1.58 3.23
CA VAL A 46 9.61 -2.50 4.30
C VAL A 46 8.49 -3.00 5.21
N GLU A 47 7.29 -2.40 5.12
CA GLU A 47 6.13 -2.80 5.90
C GLU A 47 4.83 -2.55 5.12
N VAL A 48 3.94 -3.55 5.13
CA VAL A 48 2.65 -3.52 4.44
C VAL A 48 1.55 -4.19 5.27
N GLU A 49 0.29 -3.89 4.96
CA GLU A 49 -0.87 -4.62 5.49
C GLU A 49 -1.83 -4.99 4.36
N ALA A 50 -2.20 -6.27 4.30
CA ALA A 50 -3.21 -6.76 3.38
C ALA A 50 -4.62 -6.45 3.90
N TYR A 51 -5.52 -6.07 3.00
CA TYR A 51 -6.94 -5.84 3.27
C TYR A 51 -7.78 -6.52 2.21
N GLY A 52 -8.73 -7.34 2.65
CA GLY A 52 -9.64 -8.06 1.79
C GLY A 52 -10.83 -7.23 1.31
N GLY A 53 -11.86 -7.95 0.89
CA GLY A 53 -13.05 -7.41 0.24
C GLY A 53 -14.33 -7.49 1.08
N PRO A 54 -15.48 -7.43 0.37
CA PRO A 54 -16.81 -7.51 0.96
C PRO A 54 -17.06 -8.81 1.70
N GLN A 55 -18.07 -8.79 2.57
CA GLN A 55 -18.48 -9.95 3.38
C GLN A 55 -18.79 -11.20 2.54
N ASN A 56 -19.34 -11.01 1.36
CA ASN A 56 -19.68 -12.07 0.40
C ASN A 56 -18.65 -12.23 -0.73
N GLY A 57 -17.50 -11.58 -0.61
CA GLY A 57 -16.40 -11.69 -1.56
C GLY A 57 -15.48 -12.87 -1.29
N PRO A 58 -14.46 -13.10 -2.14
CA PRO A 58 -13.53 -14.22 -1.99
C PRO A 58 -12.63 -14.10 -0.75
N TRP A 59 -12.40 -12.90 -0.24
CA TRP A 59 -11.57 -12.64 0.95
C TRP A 59 -12.28 -11.68 1.92
N PRO A 60 -13.34 -12.16 2.64
CA PRO A 60 -14.09 -11.30 3.55
C PRO A 60 -13.20 -10.71 4.64
N ASP A 61 -13.23 -9.38 4.82
CA ASP A 61 -12.39 -8.71 5.80
C ASP A 61 -13.13 -7.57 6.51
N ALA A 62 -13.56 -7.82 7.75
CA ALA A 62 -14.30 -6.87 8.54
C ALA A 62 -13.52 -5.58 8.87
N ALA A 63 -12.18 -5.60 8.74
CA ALA A 63 -11.34 -4.40 8.90
C ALA A 63 -11.20 -3.58 7.61
N SER A 64 -11.65 -4.11 6.47
CA SER A 64 -11.53 -3.43 5.18
C SER A 64 -12.61 -2.38 4.98
N HIS A 65 -12.25 -1.28 4.32
CA HIS A 65 -13.21 -0.27 3.87
C HIS A 65 -14.27 -0.82 2.90
N SER A 66 -13.94 -1.88 2.16
CA SER A 66 -14.81 -2.52 1.19
C SER A 66 -15.73 -3.59 1.79
N PHE A 67 -15.66 -3.88 3.10
CA PHE A 67 -16.42 -4.97 3.73
C PHE A 67 -17.94 -4.88 3.48
N ARG A 68 -18.50 -3.67 3.46
CA ARG A 68 -19.93 -3.41 3.20
C ARG A 68 -20.27 -3.27 1.71
N GLY A 69 -19.32 -3.55 0.82
CA GLY A 69 -19.46 -3.35 -0.62
C GLY A 69 -18.94 -1.99 -1.11
N PRO A 70 -19.15 -1.70 -2.42
CA PRO A 70 -18.66 -0.48 -3.05
C PRO A 70 -19.42 0.76 -2.57
N GLY A 71 -18.70 1.87 -2.47
CA GLY A 71 -19.23 3.19 -2.15
C GLY A 71 -18.31 4.30 -2.66
N PRO A 72 -18.72 5.57 -2.57
CA PRO A 72 -17.95 6.69 -3.14
C PRO A 72 -16.51 6.78 -2.63
N ARG A 73 -16.28 6.40 -1.36
CA ARG A 73 -14.96 6.48 -0.73
C ARG A 73 -14.02 5.37 -1.15
N ASN A 74 -14.53 4.17 -1.45
CA ASN A 74 -13.75 2.96 -1.65
C ASN A 74 -13.87 2.35 -3.06
N SER A 75 -14.58 3.02 -3.98
CA SER A 75 -14.80 2.51 -5.33
C SER A 75 -13.51 2.13 -6.05
N VAL A 76 -12.41 2.84 -5.78
CA VAL A 76 -11.08 2.56 -6.37
C VAL A 76 -10.57 1.17 -5.96
N MET A 77 -10.94 0.64 -4.78
CA MET A 77 -10.54 -0.70 -4.35
C MET A 77 -11.15 -1.83 -5.21
N PHE A 78 -12.21 -1.53 -5.98
CA PHE A 78 -12.85 -2.45 -6.90
C PHE A 78 -12.36 -2.28 -8.35
N GLY A 79 -11.40 -1.39 -8.59
CA GLY A 79 -10.81 -1.14 -9.90
C GLY A 79 -9.68 -2.12 -10.25
N PRO A 80 -9.00 -1.86 -11.38
CA PRO A 80 -7.92 -2.71 -11.86
C PRO A 80 -6.73 -2.75 -10.90
N PRO A 81 -5.96 -3.86 -10.87
CA PRO A 81 -4.77 -3.99 -10.05
C PRO A 81 -3.69 -2.95 -10.40
N GLY A 82 -2.89 -2.57 -9.42
CA GLY A 82 -1.81 -1.60 -9.59
C GLY A 82 -2.23 -0.14 -9.63
N VAL A 83 -3.47 0.14 -9.26
CA VAL A 83 -3.97 1.52 -9.06
C VAL A 83 -3.71 1.94 -7.61
N LEU A 84 -3.39 3.22 -7.41
CA LEU A 84 -3.21 3.80 -6.08
C LEU A 84 -4.57 4.18 -5.49
N TYR A 85 -4.87 3.67 -4.30
CA TYR A 85 -6.02 4.06 -3.51
C TYR A 85 -5.56 4.88 -2.32
N THR A 86 -5.96 6.15 -2.24
CA THR A 86 -5.65 7.04 -1.11
C THR A 86 -6.89 7.39 -0.31
N TYR A 87 -6.72 7.55 1.01
CA TYR A 87 -7.76 8.02 1.90
C TYR A 87 -7.19 8.84 3.05
N LEU A 88 -8.01 9.65 3.70
CA LEU A 88 -7.65 10.35 4.92
C LEU A 88 -7.94 9.48 6.15
N SER A 89 -6.89 9.11 6.87
CA SER A 89 -6.98 8.49 8.18
C SER A 89 -7.23 9.57 9.23
N HIS A 90 -8.27 9.39 10.05
CA HIS A 90 -8.73 10.35 11.06
C HIS A 90 -8.91 11.79 10.53
N GLY A 91 -9.17 11.95 9.23
CA GLY A 91 -9.32 13.26 8.60
C GLY A 91 -8.03 14.08 8.45
N ILE A 92 -6.87 13.54 8.83
CA ILE A 92 -5.60 14.30 8.91
C ILE A 92 -4.52 13.71 8.01
N HIS A 93 -4.31 12.38 8.05
CA HIS A 93 -3.19 11.75 7.38
C HIS A 93 -3.61 11.03 6.11
N VAL A 94 -2.96 11.36 5.00
CA VAL A 94 -3.10 10.57 3.77
C VAL A 94 -2.47 9.21 3.98
N CYS A 95 -3.21 8.15 3.63
CA CYS A 95 -2.72 6.78 3.59
C CYS A 95 -2.85 6.26 2.16
N ALA A 96 -1.86 5.49 1.72
CA ALA A 96 -1.74 4.98 0.37
C ALA A 96 -1.82 3.45 0.35
N ASN A 97 -2.66 2.92 -0.54
CA ASN A 97 -2.80 1.49 -0.77
C ASN A 97 -2.59 1.19 -2.26
N VAL A 98 -2.09 0.01 -2.55
CA VAL A 98 -2.04 -0.53 -3.90
C VAL A 98 -3.21 -1.49 -4.09
N VAL A 99 -4.06 -1.23 -5.07
CA VAL A 99 -5.18 -2.11 -5.42
C VAL A 99 -4.64 -3.42 -5.99
N CYS A 100 -5.20 -4.52 -5.56
CA CYS A 100 -4.89 -5.88 -6.04
C CYS A 100 -6.18 -6.63 -6.39
N ALA A 101 -6.06 -7.89 -6.75
CA ALA A 101 -7.13 -8.71 -7.30
C ALA A 101 -7.53 -8.32 -8.74
N THR A 102 -8.42 -9.09 -9.33
CA THR A 102 -8.96 -8.80 -10.67
C THR A 102 -9.93 -7.63 -10.60
N ASP A 103 -10.03 -6.88 -11.69
CA ASP A 103 -10.99 -5.77 -11.83
C ASP A 103 -12.42 -6.21 -11.45
N GLY A 104 -13.08 -5.41 -10.64
CA GLY A 104 -14.39 -5.70 -10.04
C GLY A 104 -14.33 -6.44 -8.70
N VAL A 105 -13.18 -6.96 -8.27
CA VAL A 105 -12.99 -7.65 -6.99
C VAL A 105 -12.15 -6.78 -6.06
N ALA A 106 -12.70 -6.43 -4.89
CA ALA A 106 -11.98 -5.57 -3.96
C ALA A 106 -10.87 -6.32 -3.22
N GLY A 107 -9.71 -5.70 -3.23
CA GLY A 107 -8.53 -6.06 -2.44
C GLY A 107 -7.50 -4.94 -2.51
N ALA A 108 -6.80 -4.70 -1.42
CA ALA A 108 -5.75 -3.68 -1.40
C ALA A 108 -4.66 -4.00 -0.38
N VAL A 109 -3.49 -3.43 -0.59
CA VAL A 109 -2.36 -3.51 0.33
C VAL A 109 -1.97 -2.09 0.78
N LEU A 110 -2.10 -1.81 2.07
CA LEU A 110 -1.67 -0.56 2.67
C LEU A 110 -0.14 -0.52 2.76
N LEU A 111 0.46 0.55 2.26
CA LEU A 111 1.88 0.85 2.40
C LEU A 111 2.12 1.52 3.75
N ARG A 112 2.84 0.83 4.65
CA ARG A 112 2.99 1.31 6.03
C ARG A 112 4.31 2.00 6.31
N ALA A 113 5.40 1.43 5.82
CA ALA A 113 6.73 2.02 6.00
C ALA A 113 7.63 1.70 4.82
N ALA A 114 8.60 2.59 4.57
CA ALA A 114 9.62 2.42 3.56
C ALA A 114 10.96 2.98 4.03
N ALA A 115 12.04 2.36 3.59
CA ALA A 115 13.41 2.85 3.75
C ALA A 115 13.75 3.77 2.58
N ILE A 116 14.11 5.03 2.86
CA ILE A 116 14.47 6.01 1.82
C ILE A 116 15.82 5.64 1.23
N GLU A 117 15.88 5.44 -0.09
CA GLU A 117 17.13 5.15 -0.84
C GLU A 117 17.67 6.38 -1.57
N ALA A 118 16.78 7.25 -2.07
CA ALA A 118 17.16 8.46 -2.77
C ALA A 118 16.19 9.61 -2.44
N GLY A 119 16.69 10.85 -2.50
CA GLY A 119 15.88 12.05 -2.22
C GLY A 119 15.65 12.29 -0.73
N ALA A 120 16.56 11.86 0.15
CA ALA A 120 16.44 12.00 1.60
C ALA A 120 16.26 13.47 2.04
N GLU A 121 16.95 14.42 1.42
CA GLU A 121 16.80 15.85 1.70
C GLU A 121 15.38 16.35 1.36
N THR A 122 14.83 15.89 0.24
CA THR A 122 13.46 16.23 -0.17
C THR A 122 12.44 15.64 0.81
N ALA A 123 12.64 14.40 1.26
CA ALA A 123 11.82 13.77 2.27
C ALA A 123 11.92 14.51 3.61
N GLN A 124 13.14 14.89 4.01
CA GLN A 124 13.40 15.65 5.24
C GLN A 124 12.68 17.02 5.22
N ALA A 125 12.80 17.77 4.12
CA ALA A 125 12.11 19.05 3.96
C ALA A 125 10.58 18.94 4.12
N ARG A 126 9.99 17.83 3.66
CA ARG A 126 8.55 17.57 3.81
C ARG A 126 8.17 17.10 5.22
N ARG A 127 9.07 16.43 5.91
CA ARG A 127 8.81 15.82 7.23
C ARG A 127 9.23 16.72 8.40
N GLY A 128 10.13 17.70 8.14
CA GLY A 128 10.70 18.62 9.12
C GLY A 128 12.04 18.14 9.69
N ASP A 129 12.90 19.09 10.03
CA ASP A 129 14.32 18.89 10.36
C ASP A 129 14.60 18.04 11.60
N ARG A 130 13.60 17.91 12.50
CA ARG A 130 13.74 17.15 13.75
C ARG A 130 13.46 15.64 13.59
N VAL A 131 13.00 15.21 12.41
CA VAL A 131 12.67 13.80 12.14
C VAL A 131 13.94 13.05 11.77
N THR A 132 14.22 11.95 12.47
CA THR A 132 15.38 11.10 12.13
C THR A 132 15.18 10.40 10.79
N GLN A 133 16.26 10.08 10.09
CA GLN A 133 16.21 9.42 8.78
C GLN A 133 15.34 8.14 8.81
N ALA A 134 15.51 7.28 9.80
CA ALA A 134 14.72 6.07 9.99
C ALA A 134 13.21 6.35 10.22
N ALA A 135 12.84 7.54 10.64
CA ALA A 135 11.46 7.93 10.92
C ALA A 135 10.79 8.70 9.76
N LEU A 136 11.53 9.03 8.69
CA LEU A 136 11.02 9.82 7.57
C LEU A 136 9.78 9.20 6.94
N ALA A 137 9.81 7.88 6.67
CA ALA A 137 8.71 7.14 6.07
C ALA A 137 8.19 6.00 6.97
N ARG A 138 8.34 6.12 8.30
CA ARG A 138 7.83 5.16 9.28
C ARG A 138 6.36 5.45 9.60
N GLY A 139 5.47 4.55 9.24
CA GLY A 139 4.03 4.70 9.37
C GLY A 139 3.37 5.28 8.11
N PRO A 140 2.09 4.93 7.82
CA PRO A 140 1.45 5.17 6.52
C PRO A 140 1.32 6.66 6.18
N GLY A 141 0.97 7.51 7.14
CA GLY A 141 0.89 8.95 6.92
C GLY A 141 2.26 9.58 6.68
N ASN A 142 3.28 9.13 7.41
CA ASN A 142 4.65 9.60 7.26
C ASN A 142 5.24 9.21 5.90
N LEU A 143 4.98 7.97 5.45
CA LEU A 143 5.36 7.50 4.13
C LEU A 143 4.76 8.39 3.03
N CYS A 144 3.46 8.66 3.08
CA CYS A 144 2.81 9.54 2.12
C CYS A 144 3.40 10.96 2.14
N SER A 145 3.63 11.53 3.32
CA SER A 145 4.25 12.85 3.47
C SER A 145 5.67 12.87 2.88
N ALA A 146 6.52 11.88 3.20
CA ALA A 146 7.90 11.81 2.71
C ALA A 146 7.96 11.74 1.17
N LEU A 147 7.11 10.91 0.54
CA LEU A 147 7.05 10.74 -0.91
C LEU A 147 6.18 11.80 -1.61
N GLY A 148 5.54 12.70 -0.87
CA GLY A 148 4.65 13.71 -1.41
C GLY A 148 3.35 13.16 -2.00
N ILE A 149 2.89 12.01 -1.53
CA ILE A 149 1.62 11.40 -1.95
C ILE A 149 0.47 12.17 -1.33
N THR A 150 -0.52 12.52 -2.13
CA THR A 150 -1.67 13.35 -1.76
C THR A 150 -3.00 12.64 -2.07
N MET A 151 -4.10 13.21 -1.62
CA MET A 151 -5.44 12.74 -2.00
C MET A 151 -5.72 12.89 -3.51
N GLY A 152 -5.06 13.84 -4.18
CA GLY A 152 -5.16 14.03 -5.63
C GLY A 152 -4.54 12.89 -6.47
N ASP A 153 -3.77 12.01 -5.83
CA ASP A 153 -3.18 10.84 -6.49
C ASP A 153 -4.10 9.61 -6.48
N ASN A 154 -5.31 9.72 -5.89
CA ASN A 154 -6.27 8.64 -5.87
C ASN A 154 -6.68 8.22 -7.29
N GLY A 155 -6.58 6.93 -7.59
CA GLY A 155 -6.97 6.38 -8.88
C GLY A 155 -5.87 6.38 -9.96
N ILE A 156 -4.65 6.86 -9.66
CA ILE A 156 -3.55 6.81 -10.65
C ILE A 156 -3.00 5.39 -10.82
N GLY A 157 -2.59 5.05 -12.05
CA GLY A 157 -1.88 3.80 -12.34
C GLY A 157 -0.40 3.90 -11.95
N LEU A 158 0.03 3.08 -11.00
CA LEU A 158 1.39 3.11 -10.45
C LEU A 158 2.47 2.63 -11.43
N PHE A 159 2.07 1.96 -12.50
CA PHE A 159 2.98 1.48 -13.56
C PHE A 159 3.03 2.41 -14.77
N ASP A 160 2.38 3.55 -14.72
CA ASP A 160 2.51 4.56 -15.78
C ASP A 160 3.82 5.34 -15.62
N ALA A 161 4.62 5.45 -16.69
CA ALA A 161 5.92 6.11 -16.67
C ALA A 161 5.87 7.61 -16.38
N ILE A 162 4.72 8.23 -16.68
CA ILE A 162 4.53 9.67 -16.44
C ILE A 162 3.79 9.94 -15.12
N ALA A 163 3.38 8.88 -14.41
CA ALA A 163 2.71 9.05 -13.12
C ALA A 163 3.63 9.71 -12.09
N PRO A 164 3.09 10.62 -11.27
CA PRO A 164 3.87 11.30 -10.23
C PRO A 164 4.29 10.36 -9.10
N VAL A 165 3.60 9.23 -8.95
CA VAL A 165 3.95 8.13 -8.03
C VAL A 165 4.01 6.85 -8.86
N ARG A 166 5.10 6.10 -8.71
CA ARG A 166 5.37 4.89 -9.49
C ARG A 166 5.85 3.76 -8.61
N LEU A 167 5.57 2.55 -9.03
CA LEU A 167 5.94 1.33 -8.35
C LEU A 167 6.77 0.43 -9.28
N ASP A 168 7.87 -0.08 -8.75
CA ASP A 168 8.66 -1.14 -9.37
C ASP A 168 8.62 -2.37 -8.44
N LEU A 169 7.92 -3.43 -8.91
CA LEU A 169 7.66 -4.61 -8.10
C LEU A 169 8.96 -5.41 -7.88
N SER A 170 9.11 -5.90 -6.68
CA SER A 170 10.12 -6.92 -6.37
C SER A 170 9.73 -8.30 -6.93
N ASN A 171 10.64 -9.27 -6.81
CA ASN A 171 10.31 -10.67 -7.09
C ASN A 171 9.57 -11.38 -5.94
N GLY A 172 9.12 -10.60 -4.93
CA GLY A 172 8.63 -11.09 -3.66
C GLY A 172 9.79 -11.28 -2.67
N ARG A 173 9.56 -10.90 -1.42
CA ARG A 173 10.49 -11.17 -0.31
C ARG A 173 9.74 -11.85 0.82
N ASP A 174 10.37 -12.82 1.42
CA ASP A 174 9.89 -13.39 2.67
C ASP A 174 10.01 -12.32 3.77
N GLY A 175 8.92 -12.14 4.49
CA GLY A 175 8.82 -11.21 5.60
C GLY A 175 8.28 -11.89 6.84
N LEU A 176 8.51 -11.25 7.99
CA LEU A 176 7.79 -11.60 9.21
C LEU A 176 6.33 -11.20 9.07
N THR A 177 5.45 -11.97 9.69
CA THR A 177 4.01 -11.71 9.69
C THR A 177 3.47 -11.49 11.09
N GLY A 178 2.39 -10.76 11.21
CA GLY A 178 1.72 -10.51 12.46
C GLY A 178 0.42 -9.72 12.30
N PRO A 179 -0.22 -9.35 13.41
CA PRO A 179 -1.47 -8.63 13.38
C PRO A 179 -1.30 -7.20 12.83
N ARG A 180 -2.38 -6.70 12.19
CA ARG A 180 -2.47 -5.34 11.66
C ARG A 180 -2.55 -4.31 12.78
N VAL A 181 -1.95 -3.13 12.56
CA VAL A 181 -1.87 -2.06 13.56
C VAL A 181 -3.18 -1.29 13.65
N GLY A 182 -3.73 -1.16 14.84
CA GLY A 182 -4.83 -0.26 15.14
C GLY A 182 -6.20 -0.65 14.56
N VAL A 183 -6.35 -1.83 13.95
CA VAL A 183 -7.65 -2.32 13.48
C VAL A 183 -8.48 -2.87 14.64
N SER A 184 -9.80 -2.61 14.61
CA SER A 184 -10.74 -3.03 15.66
C SER A 184 -11.50 -4.30 15.32
N LYS A 185 -11.48 -4.72 14.06
CA LYS A 185 -12.12 -5.92 13.53
C LYS A 185 -11.08 -6.81 12.87
N ALA A 186 -11.30 -8.14 12.88
CA ALA A 186 -10.35 -9.10 12.38
C ALA A 186 -8.92 -8.82 12.86
N ALA A 187 -8.79 -8.40 14.13
CA ALA A 187 -7.59 -7.79 14.70
C ALA A 187 -6.43 -8.79 14.85
N ASP A 188 -6.74 -10.08 14.99
CA ASP A 188 -5.73 -11.12 15.20
C ASP A 188 -5.23 -11.77 13.90
N ARG A 189 -5.81 -11.38 12.74
CA ARG A 189 -5.34 -11.90 11.45
C ARG A 189 -3.89 -11.46 11.20
N PRO A 190 -2.96 -12.39 10.83
CA PRO A 190 -1.56 -12.07 10.58
C PRO A 190 -1.36 -11.46 9.18
N TRP A 191 -2.12 -10.43 8.88
CA TRP A 191 -2.18 -9.77 7.57
C TRP A 191 -1.31 -8.52 7.47
N ARG A 192 -0.38 -8.33 8.40
CA ARG A 192 0.72 -7.37 8.34
C ARG A 192 2.00 -8.12 8.05
N MET A 193 2.82 -7.60 7.12
CA MET A 193 4.11 -8.16 6.75
C MET A 193 5.18 -7.09 6.82
N TRP A 194 6.39 -7.47 7.24
CA TRP A 194 7.53 -6.55 7.28
C TRP A 194 8.87 -7.27 7.10
N LEU A 195 9.87 -6.55 6.59
CA LEU A 195 11.24 -7.03 6.48
C LEU A 195 11.92 -6.96 7.85
N ALA A 196 12.55 -8.05 8.28
CA ALA A 196 13.30 -8.09 9.52
C ALA A 196 14.52 -7.15 9.47
N GLY A 197 14.90 -6.59 10.62
CA GLY A 197 16.09 -5.76 10.77
C GLY A 197 15.96 -4.31 10.28
N HIS A 198 14.83 -3.90 9.72
CA HIS A 198 14.59 -2.52 9.30
C HIS A 198 14.10 -1.65 10.44
N SER A 199 14.83 -0.59 10.77
CA SER A 199 14.48 0.38 11.81
C SER A 199 13.28 1.24 11.45
N GLU A 200 12.90 1.27 10.18
CA GLU A 200 11.74 1.97 9.61
C GLU A 200 10.42 1.26 9.89
N VAL A 201 10.44 -0.03 10.26
CA VAL A 201 9.22 -0.77 10.60
C VAL A 201 8.52 -0.12 11.80
N SER A 202 7.21 0.08 11.68
CA SER A 202 6.43 0.73 12.72
C SER A 202 6.16 -0.21 13.91
N SER A 203 6.07 0.35 15.11
CA SER A 203 5.72 -0.42 16.30
C SER A 203 4.28 -0.95 16.19
N TYR A 204 4.09 -2.19 16.63
CA TYR A 204 2.74 -2.75 16.75
C TYR A 204 1.97 -2.05 17.86
N ARG A 205 0.73 -1.70 17.57
CA ARG A 205 -0.24 -1.21 18.57
C ARG A 205 -1.60 -1.82 18.27
N ARG A 206 -2.11 -2.63 19.19
CA ARG A 206 -3.48 -3.14 19.14
C ARG A 206 -4.47 -2.00 19.32
N SER A 207 -5.57 -2.04 18.61
CA SER A 207 -6.67 -1.09 18.85
C SER A 207 -7.29 -1.34 20.22
N PRO A 208 -7.55 -0.30 21.03
CA PRO A 208 -8.28 -0.46 22.30
C PRO A 208 -9.76 -0.87 22.09
N ARG A 209 -10.25 -0.81 20.84
CA ARG A 209 -11.61 -1.25 20.46
C ARG A 209 -11.65 -2.68 19.93
N ALA A 210 -10.48 -3.33 19.78
CA ALA A 210 -10.44 -4.72 19.34
C ALA A 210 -10.81 -5.64 20.52
N PRO A 211 -11.51 -6.77 20.27
CA PRO A 211 -11.72 -7.82 21.28
C PRO A 211 -10.39 -8.24 21.92
N ALA A 212 -10.44 -8.88 23.07
CA ALA A 212 -9.24 -9.46 23.66
C ALA A 212 -8.61 -10.51 22.72
N PRO A 213 -7.28 -10.73 22.78
CA PRO A 213 -6.64 -11.74 21.95
C PRO A 213 -7.30 -13.12 22.12
N GLY A 214 -7.71 -13.75 21.01
CA GLY A 214 -8.38 -15.06 21.02
C GLY A 214 -9.90 -14.99 21.18
N GLU A 215 -10.50 -13.85 21.40
CA GLU A 215 -11.95 -13.66 21.33
C GLU A 215 -12.36 -13.38 19.86
N SER A 216 -13.42 -14.08 19.39
CA SER A 216 -13.96 -13.86 18.05
C SER A 216 -14.68 -12.51 17.93
N ASP A 217 -14.55 -11.86 16.77
CA ASP A 217 -15.30 -10.67 16.37
C ASP A 217 -16.80 -10.95 16.24
#